data_350928cd6ada30038105ee3a4608c689
#
_entry.id   350928cd6ada30038105ee3a4608c689
#
_cell.length_a   1.000
_cell.length_b   1.000
_cell.length_c   1.000
_cell.angle_alpha   90.00
_cell.angle_beta   90.00
_cell.angle_gamma   90.00
#
_symmetry.space_group_name_H-M   'P 1'
#
loop_
_entity.id
_entity.type
_entity.pdbx_description
1 polymer ?
#
loop_
_entity_poly.entity_id
_entity_poly.type
_entity_poly.pdbx_seq_one_letter_code
_entity_poly.pdbx_strand_id
1 'polypeptide(L)'
;MKDMTMGIDVLLVEDSPGDIRLTQEAFRAANSDIRLHVAMDGVEALAFLAQEGEHTAAPRPDLILLDLNLPKKDGREVLKHIRADDGLKSIPTVILTTSDSVTDINQSYKLQANSYLSKPVQLEKFETIVRSINDFWFKKAKLPQAR
;
A
#
# COMPACT_ATOMS: atom_id res chain seq x y z
N MET A 1 -7.90 19.69 -1.45
CA MET A 1 -7.18 19.20 -2.63
C MET A 1 -5.70 19.17 -2.35
N LYS A 2 -5.04 18.09 -2.74
CA LYS A 2 -3.62 17.95 -2.51
C LYS A 2 -2.83 18.81 -3.49
N ASP A 3 -1.88 19.60 -2.98
CA ASP A 3 -0.98 20.37 -3.79
C ASP A 3 0.00 19.44 -4.51
N MET A 4 0.21 19.63 -5.80
CA MET A 4 1.14 18.80 -6.58
C MET A 4 2.57 18.91 -6.10
N THR A 5 2.95 20.02 -5.45
CA THR A 5 4.29 20.20 -4.89
C THR A 5 4.50 19.42 -3.61
N MET A 6 3.43 18.90 -2.98
CA MET A 6 3.52 18.19 -1.70
C MET A 6 3.86 16.72 -1.85
N GLY A 7 3.96 16.22 -3.07
CA GLY A 7 4.30 14.83 -3.33
C GLY A 7 3.14 13.86 -3.13
N ILE A 8 3.47 12.60 -3.05
CA ILE A 8 2.52 11.49 -3.01
C ILE A 8 2.79 10.68 -1.76
N ASP A 9 1.75 10.40 -0.98
CA ASP A 9 1.87 9.59 0.23
C ASP A 9 1.42 8.16 -0.06
N VAL A 10 2.32 7.19 0.19
CA VAL A 10 2.05 5.77 0.06
C VAL A 10 2.19 5.11 1.41
N LEU A 11 1.20 4.33 1.81
CA LEU A 11 1.31 3.50 3.01
C LEU A 11 1.70 2.09 2.58
N LEU A 12 2.85 1.64 3.05
CA LEU A 12 3.31 0.27 2.87
C LEU A 12 3.04 -0.52 4.15
N VAL A 13 2.23 -1.56 4.05
CA VAL A 13 1.93 -2.44 5.18
C VAL A 13 2.69 -3.75 4.96
N GLU A 14 3.78 -3.90 5.69
CA GLU A 14 4.77 -4.95 5.46
C GLU A 14 5.59 -5.17 6.72
N ASP A 15 5.80 -6.43 7.13
CA ASP A 15 6.57 -6.74 8.34
C ASP A 15 8.01 -7.20 8.06
N SER A 16 8.38 -7.46 6.82
CA SER A 16 9.73 -7.88 6.47
C SER A 16 10.65 -6.68 6.31
N PRO A 17 11.66 -6.49 7.19
CA PRO A 17 12.58 -5.35 7.05
C PRO A 17 13.29 -5.32 5.70
N GLY A 18 13.64 -6.47 5.15
CA GLY A 18 14.29 -6.54 3.84
C GLY A 18 13.39 -6.05 2.72
N ASP A 19 12.13 -6.48 2.70
CA ASP A 19 11.17 -6.05 1.70
C ASP A 19 10.83 -4.57 1.85
N ILE A 20 10.73 -4.09 3.07
CA ILE A 20 10.52 -2.66 3.34
C ILE A 20 11.64 -1.84 2.71
N ARG A 21 12.89 -2.24 2.97
CA ARG A 21 14.05 -1.51 2.44
C ARG A 21 14.10 -1.53 0.92
N LEU A 22 13.85 -2.69 0.31
CA LEU A 22 13.82 -2.82 -1.14
C LEU A 22 12.74 -1.91 -1.75
N THR A 23 11.58 -1.88 -1.13
CA THR A 23 10.47 -1.03 -1.59
C THR A 23 10.83 0.45 -1.47
N GLN A 24 11.41 0.85 -0.34
CA GLN A 24 11.85 2.22 -0.12
C GLN A 24 12.87 2.67 -1.17
N GLU A 25 13.88 1.84 -1.43
CA GLU A 25 14.92 2.16 -2.40
C GLU A 25 14.38 2.22 -3.83
N ALA A 26 13.51 1.28 -4.18
CA ALA A 26 12.94 1.24 -5.52
C ALA A 26 12.05 2.44 -5.81
N PHE A 27 11.22 2.85 -4.85
CA PHE A 27 10.39 4.05 -5.03
C PHE A 27 11.24 5.31 -5.09
N ARG A 28 12.27 5.42 -4.24
CA ARG A 28 13.16 6.58 -4.26
C ARG A 28 13.83 6.73 -5.61
N ALA A 29 14.26 5.62 -6.21
CA ALA A 29 14.89 5.65 -7.53
C ALA A 29 13.89 5.99 -8.64
N ALA A 30 12.62 5.58 -8.49
CA ALA A 30 11.61 5.79 -9.53
C ALA A 30 10.99 7.19 -9.47
N ASN A 31 10.81 7.75 -8.28
CA ASN A 31 10.11 9.03 -8.10
C ASN A 31 10.40 9.60 -6.72
N SER A 32 11.19 10.68 -6.68
CA SER A 32 11.59 11.32 -5.43
C SER A 32 10.44 12.06 -4.72
N ASP A 33 9.30 12.25 -5.39
CA ASP A 33 8.14 12.89 -4.78
C ASP A 33 7.30 11.95 -3.92
N ILE A 34 7.63 10.66 -3.91
CA ILE A 34 6.90 9.69 -3.12
C ILE A 34 7.42 9.72 -1.68
N ARG A 35 6.48 9.87 -0.74
CA ARG A 35 6.75 9.69 0.69
C ARG A 35 6.17 8.35 1.10
N LEU A 36 7.06 7.42 1.46
CA LEU A 36 6.66 6.07 1.86
C LEU A 36 6.56 6.00 3.38
N HIS A 37 5.37 5.67 3.86
CA HIS A 37 5.09 5.45 5.27
C HIS A 37 4.94 3.96 5.50
N VAL A 38 5.47 3.44 6.58
CA VAL A 38 5.51 2.00 6.84
C VAL A 38 4.72 1.65 8.09
N ALA A 39 3.85 0.66 7.98
CA ALA A 39 3.23 -0.01 9.11
C ALA A 39 3.66 -1.47 9.06
N MET A 40 4.15 -2.00 10.17
CA MET A 40 4.74 -3.34 10.21
C MET A 40 3.75 -4.42 10.65
N ASP A 41 2.54 -4.06 10.97
CA ASP A 41 1.47 -5.02 11.28
C ASP A 41 0.11 -4.39 10.98
N GLY A 42 -0.92 -5.24 11.00
CA GLY A 42 -2.26 -4.79 10.64
C GLY A 42 -2.88 -3.83 11.65
N VAL A 43 -2.55 -3.96 12.92
CA VAL A 43 -3.06 -3.04 13.96
C VAL A 43 -2.46 -1.64 13.76
N GLU A 44 -1.15 -1.58 13.51
CA GLU A 44 -0.48 -0.30 13.22
C GLU A 44 -1.02 0.36 11.95
N ALA A 45 -1.29 -0.45 10.92
CA ALA A 45 -1.84 0.07 9.67
C ALA A 45 -3.19 0.76 9.91
N LEU A 46 -4.08 0.14 10.67
CA LEU A 46 -5.39 0.71 10.96
C LEU A 46 -5.29 1.94 11.84
N ALA A 47 -4.36 1.97 12.81
CA ALA A 47 -4.12 3.14 13.63
C ALA A 47 -3.60 4.31 12.79
N PHE A 48 -2.69 4.04 11.83
CA PHE A 48 -2.18 5.05 10.90
C PHE A 48 -3.34 5.64 10.08
N LEU A 49 -4.18 4.78 9.52
CA LEU A 49 -5.30 5.21 8.68
C LEU A 49 -6.36 5.97 9.48
N ALA A 50 -6.57 5.60 10.75
CA ALA A 50 -7.49 6.31 11.64
C ALA A 50 -6.88 7.57 12.25
N GLN A 51 -5.59 7.80 12.04
CA GLN A 51 -4.85 8.92 12.63
C GLN A 51 -4.92 8.92 14.16
N GLU A 52 -4.72 7.74 14.76
CA GLU A 52 -4.80 7.53 16.20
C GLU A 52 -3.43 7.26 16.82
N GLY A 53 -3.32 7.43 18.13
CA GLY A 53 -2.10 7.15 18.88
C GLY A 53 -0.94 8.00 18.40
N GLU A 54 0.15 7.35 18.02
CA GLU A 54 1.34 8.01 17.49
C GLU A 54 1.13 8.56 16.08
N HIS A 55 -0.01 8.27 15.45
CA HIS A 55 -0.27 8.62 14.06
C HIS A 55 -1.24 9.79 13.90
N THR A 56 -1.41 10.62 14.93
CA THR A 56 -2.35 11.75 14.87
C THR A 56 -2.01 12.75 13.77
N ALA A 57 -0.72 12.87 13.41
CA ALA A 57 -0.26 13.76 12.35
C ALA A 57 -0.04 13.04 11.02
N ALA A 58 -0.43 11.76 10.93
CA ALA A 58 -0.22 10.99 9.71
C ALA A 58 -1.07 11.52 8.56
N PRO A 59 -0.53 11.56 7.34
CA PRO A 59 -1.34 11.95 6.18
C PRO A 59 -2.29 10.83 5.79
N ARG A 60 -3.36 11.20 5.07
CA ARG A 60 -4.19 10.20 4.41
C ARG A 60 -3.43 9.71 3.18
N PRO A 61 -3.17 8.40 3.04
CA PRO A 61 -2.39 7.94 1.90
C PRO A 61 -3.16 8.08 0.58
N ASP A 62 -2.41 8.27 -0.49
CA ASP A 62 -2.94 8.27 -1.86
C ASP A 62 -3.04 6.86 -2.41
N LEU A 63 -2.24 5.93 -1.88
CA LEU A 63 -2.21 4.53 -2.27
C LEU A 63 -1.77 3.69 -1.08
N ILE A 64 -2.33 2.49 -0.96
CA ILE A 64 -1.92 1.52 0.05
C ILE A 64 -1.33 0.31 -0.67
N LEU A 65 -0.12 -0.09 -0.27
CA LEU A 65 0.49 -1.36 -0.65
C LEU A 65 0.39 -2.30 0.54
N LEU A 66 -0.26 -3.43 0.38
CA LEU A 66 -0.66 -4.28 1.50
C LEU A 66 -0.21 -5.71 1.28
N ASP A 67 0.60 -6.23 2.20
CA ASP A 67 0.89 -7.65 2.26
C ASP A 67 -0.26 -8.37 2.96
N LEU A 68 -0.55 -9.59 2.54
CA LEU A 68 -1.59 -10.41 3.17
C LEU A 68 -1.13 -11.04 4.47
N ASN A 69 0.12 -11.48 4.54
CA ASN A 69 0.63 -12.24 5.67
C ASN A 69 1.29 -11.32 6.70
N LEU A 70 0.47 -10.73 7.55
CA LEU A 70 0.92 -9.78 8.56
C LEU A 70 0.71 -10.33 9.96
N PRO A 71 1.57 -9.95 10.93
CA PRO A 71 1.31 -10.28 12.33
C PRO A 71 0.18 -9.43 12.90
N LYS A 72 -0.35 -9.85 14.04
CA LYS A 72 -1.43 -9.22 14.82
C LYS A 72 -2.76 -9.22 14.11
N LYS A 73 -2.89 -8.46 13.01
CA LYS A 73 -4.11 -8.45 12.21
C LYS A 73 -3.74 -8.73 10.76
N ASP A 74 -4.30 -9.79 10.21
CA ASP A 74 -4.03 -10.26 8.85
C ASP A 74 -4.38 -9.19 7.81
N GLY A 75 -3.66 -9.20 6.69
CA GLY A 75 -3.88 -8.22 5.63
C GLY A 75 -5.28 -8.28 5.02
N ARG A 76 -5.90 -9.46 4.99
CA ARG A 76 -7.28 -9.60 4.50
C ARG A 76 -8.25 -8.86 5.41
N GLU A 77 -8.03 -8.92 6.72
CA GLU A 77 -8.85 -8.18 7.68
C GLU A 77 -8.62 -6.68 7.55
N VAL A 78 -7.39 -6.25 7.31
CA VAL A 78 -7.07 -4.84 7.06
C VAL A 78 -7.83 -4.34 5.82
N LEU A 79 -7.78 -5.09 4.73
CA LEU A 79 -8.50 -4.73 3.50
C LEU A 79 -10.00 -4.65 3.73
N LYS A 80 -10.56 -5.61 4.43
CA LYS A 80 -11.98 -5.61 4.77
C LYS A 80 -12.37 -4.37 5.55
N HIS A 81 -11.55 -3.99 6.52
CA HIS A 81 -11.78 -2.80 7.34
C HIS A 81 -11.74 -1.53 6.49
N ILE A 82 -10.75 -1.42 5.61
CA ILE A 82 -10.62 -0.25 4.71
C ILE A 82 -11.87 -0.10 3.85
N ARG A 83 -12.36 -1.19 3.26
CA ARG A 83 -13.51 -1.15 2.36
C ARG A 83 -14.84 -0.92 3.10
N ALA A 84 -14.90 -1.22 4.38
CA ALA A 84 -16.09 -0.96 5.20
C ALA A 84 -16.16 0.46 5.74
N ASP A 85 -15.06 1.21 5.68
CA ASP A 85 -14.98 2.57 6.23
C ASP A 85 -15.22 3.59 5.12
N ASP A 86 -16.25 4.42 5.28
CA ASP A 86 -16.63 5.40 4.26
C ASP A 86 -15.51 6.41 3.97
N GLY A 87 -14.67 6.72 4.94
CA GLY A 87 -13.57 7.66 4.77
C GLY A 87 -12.34 7.04 4.11
N LEU A 88 -12.22 5.71 4.10
CA LEU A 88 -11.04 5.01 3.62
C LEU A 88 -11.29 4.20 2.34
N LYS A 89 -12.53 3.83 2.07
CA LYS A 89 -12.84 2.86 1.02
C LYS A 89 -12.48 3.32 -0.39
N SER A 90 -12.27 4.60 -0.61
CA SER A 90 -11.88 5.11 -1.93
C SER A 90 -10.37 5.12 -2.14
N ILE A 91 -9.57 4.80 -1.11
CA ILE A 91 -8.12 4.75 -1.28
C ILE A 91 -7.76 3.50 -2.09
N PRO A 92 -7.08 3.65 -3.23
CA PRO A 92 -6.63 2.49 -4.00
C PRO A 92 -5.72 1.61 -3.14
N THR A 93 -6.00 0.30 -3.14
CA THR A 93 -5.24 -0.67 -2.35
C THR A 93 -4.75 -1.77 -3.27
N VAL A 94 -3.45 -1.92 -3.35
CA VAL A 94 -2.76 -2.92 -4.16
C VAL A 94 -2.17 -3.96 -3.23
N ILE A 95 -2.50 -5.23 -3.47
CA ILE A 95 -1.88 -6.32 -2.72
C ILE A 95 -0.50 -6.59 -3.32
N LEU A 96 0.50 -6.67 -2.47
CA LEU A 96 1.86 -7.02 -2.86
C LEU A 96 2.37 -8.06 -1.87
N THR A 97 2.35 -9.32 -2.26
CA THR A 97 2.59 -10.45 -1.37
C THR A 97 3.34 -11.57 -2.07
N THR A 98 3.97 -12.45 -1.31
CA THR A 98 4.65 -13.63 -1.86
C THR A 98 3.67 -14.72 -2.30
N SER A 99 2.44 -14.70 -1.82
CA SER A 99 1.45 -15.71 -2.21
C SER A 99 1.00 -15.49 -3.65
N ASP A 100 0.92 -16.58 -4.41
CA ASP A 100 0.31 -16.58 -5.74
C ASP A 100 -0.82 -17.60 -5.84
N SER A 101 -1.36 -18.03 -4.69
CA SER A 101 -2.46 -19.00 -4.68
C SER A 101 -3.72 -18.41 -5.27
N VAL A 102 -4.44 -19.23 -6.04
CA VAL A 102 -5.70 -18.82 -6.66
C VAL A 102 -6.70 -18.39 -5.59
N THR A 103 -6.72 -19.08 -4.45
CA THR A 103 -7.61 -18.75 -3.34
C THR A 103 -7.34 -17.35 -2.82
N ASP A 104 -6.08 -17.03 -2.56
CA ASP A 104 -5.71 -15.70 -2.05
C ASP A 104 -6.01 -14.59 -3.07
N ILE A 105 -5.73 -14.85 -4.33
CA ILE A 105 -6.02 -13.90 -5.40
C ILE A 105 -7.52 -13.62 -5.46
N ASN A 106 -8.32 -14.67 -5.56
CA ASN A 106 -9.77 -14.52 -5.68
C ASN A 106 -10.39 -13.86 -4.46
N GLN A 107 -9.94 -14.24 -3.27
CA GLN A 107 -10.43 -13.65 -2.03
C GLN A 107 -10.10 -12.15 -1.96
N SER A 108 -8.89 -11.76 -2.37
CA SER A 108 -8.50 -10.37 -2.36
C SER A 108 -9.37 -9.52 -3.29
N TYR A 109 -9.69 -10.00 -4.47
CA TYR A 109 -10.59 -9.28 -5.37
C TYR A 109 -12.02 -9.25 -4.85
N LYS A 110 -12.49 -10.31 -4.20
CA LYS A 110 -13.81 -10.30 -3.54
C LYS A 110 -13.87 -9.26 -2.43
N LEU A 111 -12.76 -9.04 -1.73
CA LEU A 111 -12.64 -8.01 -0.71
C LEU A 111 -12.36 -6.62 -1.31
N GLN A 112 -12.42 -6.51 -2.64
CA GLN A 112 -12.31 -5.26 -3.39
C GLN A 112 -10.91 -4.65 -3.39
N ALA A 113 -9.87 -5.50 -3.48
CA ALA A 113 -8.54 -5.02 -3.81
C ALA A 113 -8.56 -4.47 -5.24
N ASN A 114 -7.80 -3.42 -5.49
CA ASN A 114 -7.71 -2.81 -6.81
C ASN A 114 -6.81 -3.60 -7.75
N SER A 115 -5.76 -4.21 -7.23
CA SER A 115 -4.93 -5.14 -7.97
C SER A 115 -4.17 -6.06 -7.03
N TYR A 116 -3.63 -7.13 -7.58
CA TYR A 116 -2.89 -8.15 -6.84
C TYR A 116 -1.58 -8.41 -7.58
N LEU A 117 -0.48 -8.19 -6.90
CA LEU A 117 0.85 -8.42 -7.45
C LEU A 117 1.61 -9.39 -6.56
N SER A 118 2.25 -10.39 -7.17
CA SER A 118 3.13 -11.31 -6.44
C SER A 118 4.52 -10.71 -6.33
N LYS A 119 5.10 -10.76 -5.12
CA LYS A 119 6.48 -10.33 -4.90
C LYS A 119 7.41 -11.31 -5.58
N PRO A 120 8.28 -10.86 -6.50
CA PRO A 120 9.29 -11.74 -7.07
C PRO A 120 10.44 -11.95 -6.09
N VAL A 121 11.15 -13.07 -6.27
CA VAL A 121 12.32 -13.39 -5.45
C VAL A 121 13.54 -12.57 -5.87
N GLN A 122 13.62 -12.24 -7.15
CA GLN A 122 14.77 -11.54 -7.71
C GLN A 122 14.62 -10.03 -7.57
N LEU A 123 15.69 -9.37 -7.14
CA LEU A 123 15.71 -7.93 -6.91
C LEU A 123 15.30 -7.12 -8.14
N GLU A 124 15.85 -7.46 -9.31
CA GLU A 124 15.56 -6.71 -10.54
C GLU A 124 14.07 -6.75 -10.91
N LYS A 125 13.43 -7.91 -10.68
CA LYS A 125 12.00 -8.06 -10.93
C LYS A 125 11.17 -7.28 -9.91
N PHE A 126 11.65 -7.22 -8.67
CA PHE A 126 11.01 -6.44 -7.62
C PHE A 126 11.02 -4.94 -7.98
N GLU A 127 12.16 -4.44 -8.41
CA GLU A 127 12.29 -3.05 -8.86
C GLU A 127 11.37 -2.76 -10.05
N THR A 128 11.24 -3.71 -10.98
CA THR A 128 10.35 -3.57 -12.12
C THR A 128 8.90 -3.44 -11.69
N ILE A 129 8.46 -4.23 -10.71
CA ILE A 129 7.10 -4.15 -10.18
C ILE A 129 6.85 -2.80 -9.52
N VAL A 130 7.77 -2.34 -8.68
CA VAL A 130 7.64 -1.03 -8.03
C VAL A 130 7.59 0.09 -9.07
N ARG A 131 8.42 0.01 -10.09
CA ARG A 131 8.41 0.99 -11.18
C ARG A 131 7.07 0.98 -11.93
N SER A 132 6.50 -0.19 -12.15
CA SER A 132 5.19 -0.32 -12.78
C SER A 132 4.08 0.32 -11.93
N ILE A 133 4.14 0.15 -10.61
CA ILE A 133 3.20 0.80 -9.69
C ILE A 133 3.30 2.32 -9.83
N ASN A 134 4.52 2.86 -9.81
CA ASN A 134 4.74 4.28 -9.98
C ASN A 134 4.22 4.78 -11.32
N ASP A 135 4.55 4.07 -12.40
CA ASP A 135 4.19 4.51 -13.76
C ASP A 135 2.68 4.50 -13.98
N PHE A 136 1.97 3.52 -13.42
CA PHE A 136 0.53 3.47 -13.59
C PHE A 136 -0.20 4.40 -12.61
N TRP A 137 0.03 4.23 -11.31
CA TRP A 137 -0.78 4.89 -10.29
C TRP A 137 -0.45 6.38 -10.13
N PHE A 138 0.80 6.79 -10.37
CA PHE A 138 1.22 8.15 -10.08
C PHE A 138 1.48 8.99 -11.33
N LYS A 139 1.55 8.36 -12.50
CA LYS A 139 1.76 9.09 -13.77
C LYS A 139 0.57 9.00 -14.71
N LYS A 140 -0.17 7.88 -14.71
CA LYS A 140 -1.27 7.66 -15.65
C LYS A 140 -2.64 7.69 -15.00
N ALA A 141 -2.82 7.05 -13.86
CA ALA A 141 -4.11 7.02 -13.18
C ALA A 141 -4.43 8.38 -12.53
N LYS A 142 -5.71 8.69 -12.44
CA LYS A 142 -6.17 9.83 -11.65
C LYS A 142 -6.55 9.30 -10.28
N LEU A 143 -5.87 9.77 -9.23
CA LEU A 143 -6.13 9.33 -7.87
C LEU A 143 -7.31 10.08 -7.25
N PRO A 144 -8.08 9.43 -6.35
CA PRO A 144 -9.14 10.13 -5.64
C PRO A 144 -8.58 11.28 -4.81
N GLN A 145 -9.32 12.36 -4.75
CA GLN A 145 -8.95 13.52 -3.94
C GLN A 145 -9.47 13.36 -2.52
N ALA A 146 -8.70 13.79 -1.54
CA ALA A 146 -9.16 13.86 -0.15
C ALA A 146 -10.24 14.94 -0.05
N ARG A 147 -11.19 14.71 0.83
CA ARG A 147 -12.27 15.67 1.08
C ARG A 147 -12.00 16.49 2.32
#